data_483eb13dcc665e386a16d3269ad2fcdd
#
_entry.id   483eb13dcc665e386a16d3269ad2fcdd
#
_cell.length_a   1.000
_cell.length_b   1.000
_cell.length_c   1.000
_cell.angle_alpha   90.00
_cell.angle_beta   90.00
_cell.angle_gamma   90.00
#
_symmetry.space_group_name_H-M   'P 1'
#
loop_
_entity.id
_entity.type
_entity.pdbx_description
1 polymer ?
#
loop_
_entity_poly.entity_id
_entity_poly.type
_entity_poly.pdbx_seq_one_letter_code
_entity_poly.pdbx_strand_id
1 'polypeptide(L)'
;MDNLQNFFNHLYQKEGDRFQMNEQAVVNELQNNEADKTTLSVKIVSVLGGLLATLAFLGFLALTGLFNNAASYLILGFGFITGAIWINKVSDKLIIDTVSVAVYLSGFILLLFGLNQLQFEQFGVCIILTIIAITALYFTQNFILSFISVLVITISLPSLLFTHNLTGLINVYIVLLALLMTYWFFKEADIVCWEKIISRLYNPMRIGLIVSLLAALNFTGKGNFFYFNATDGFVLVSSIPIILIILEVVSKILDILEIEKKNDRVLVFVLTSLILLPTAFQPAIVGSLLVILLSFLVNYKTGFALGIISFIYFLSRYYYDLNFTLLVKSEILIATGVLFLVLYYFINKKFSTDEKL
;
A
#
# COMPACT_ATOMS: atom_id res chain seq x y z
N MET A 1 -13.49 -1.58 30.98
CA MET A 1 -12.49 -1.05 31.94
C MET A 1 -11.66 -2.14 32.60
N ASP A 2 -12.28 -3.25 33.01
CA ASP A 2 -11.56 -4.36 33.67
C ASP A 2 -10.41 -4.98 32.84
N ASN A 3 -10.56 -5.11 31.54
CA ASN A 3 -9.52 -5.63 30.66
C ASN A 3 -8.30 -4.71 30.55
N LEU A 4 -8.47 -3.39 30.63
CA LEU A 4 -7.40 -2.41 30.58
C LEU A 4 -6.62 -2.38 31.89
N GLN A 5 -7.29 -2.47 33.04
CA GLN A 5 -6.63 -2.57 34.35
C GLN A 5 -5.83 -3.87 34.48
N ASN A 6 -6.37 -4.99 34.01
CA ASN A 6 -5.64 -6.26 33.96
C ASN A 6 -4.40 -6.19 33.04
N PHE A 7 -4.51 -5.48 31.92
CA PHE A 7 -3.38 -5.25 31.01
C PHE A 7 -2.29 -4.37 31.67
N PHE A 8 -2.66 -3.29 32.37
CA PHE A 8 -1.70 -2.45 33.09
C PHE A 8 -1.02 -3.21 34.20
N ASN A 9 -1.76 -3.97 35.00
CA ASN A 9 -1.21 -4.81 36.04
C ASN A 9 -0.21 -5.85 35.51
N HIS A 10 -0.51 -6.44 34.34
CA HIS A 10 0.40 -7.39 33.71
C HIS A 10 1.69 -6.72 33.20
N LEU A 11 1.60 -5.48 32.69
CA LEU A 11 2.76 -4.70 32.27
C LEU A 11 3.64 -4.32 33.45
N TYR A 12 3.06 -3.84 34.55
CA TYR A 12 3.81 -3.53 35.77
C TYR A 12 4.49 -4.76 36.37
N GLN A 13 3.86 -5.94 36.32
CA GLN A 13 4.49 -7.19 36.78
C GLN A 13 5.66 -7.64 35.89
N LYS A 14 5.60 -7.36 34.58
CA LYS A 14 6.61 -7.80 33.61
C LYS A 14 7.83 -6.87 33.56
N GLU A 15 7.63 -5.56 33.67
CA GLU A 15 8.68 -4.54 33.45
C GLU A 15 9.26 -3.98 34.75
N GLY A 16 8.63 -4.24 35.89
CA GLY A 16 9.09 -3.82 37.23
C GLY A 16 9.07 -2.30 37.45
N ASP A 17 9.72 -1.83 38.54
CA ASP A 17 9.71 -0.43 39.02
C ASP A 17 10.31 0.61 38.06
N ARG A 18 10.92 0.19 36.97
CA ARG A 18 11.52 1.09 35.97
C ARG A 18 10.50 1.65 34.96
N PHE A 19 9.30 1.06 34.91
CA PHE A 19 8.27 1.46 33.97
C PHE A 19 7.30 2.45 34.62
N GLN A 20 7.44 3.73 34.33
CA GLN A 20 6.50 4.78 34.74
C GLN A 20 5.61 5.15 33.55
N MET A 21 4.32 4.83 33.63
CA MET A 21 3.33 5.14 32.64
C MET A 21 2.24 6.05 33.23
N ASN A 22 1.85 7.07 32.50
CA ASN A 22 0.68 7.88 32.85
C ASN A 22 -0.59 7.17 32.35
N GLU A 23 -1.20 6.33 33.19
CA GLU A 23 -2.40 5.55 32.85
C GLU A 23 -3.54 6.42 32.35
N GLN A 24 -3.76 7.61 32.95
CA GLN A 24 -4.81 8.52 32.53
C GLN A 24 -4.56 9.09 31.13
N ALA A 25 -3.30 9.38 30.77
CA ALA A 25 -2.96 9.84 29.43
C ALA A 25 -3.21 8.73 28.39
N VAL A 26 -2.86 7.48 28.70
CA VAL A 26 -3.11 6.32 27.82
C VAL A 26 -4.59 6.04 27.68
N VAL A 27 -5.37 6.09 28.76
CA VAL A 27 -6.84 5.91 28.69
C VAL A 27 -7.51 7.03 27.88
N ASN A 28 -7.10 8.29 28.10
CA ASN A 28 -7.63 9.42 27.33
C ASN A 28 -7.25 9.31 25.84
N GLU A 29 -6.06 8.87 25.52
CA GLU A 29 -5.62 8.68 24.14
C GLU A 29 -6.31 7.49 23.47
N LEU A 30 -6.57 6.41 24.20
CA LEU A 30 -7.39 5.29 23.72
C LEU A 30 -8.85 5.70 23.51
N GLN A 31 -9.44 6.49 24.42
CA GLN A 31 -10.81 7.01 24.26
C GLN A 31 -10.93 8.00 23.11
N ASN A 32 -9.96 8.90 22.94
CA ASN A 32 -9.89 9.79 21.77
C ASN A 32 -9.69 9.00 20.48
N ASN A 33 -8.84 7.98 20.48
CA ASN A 33 -8.68 7.09 19.33
C ASN A 33 -9.90 6.21 19.06
N GLU A 34 -10.75 5.92 20.05
CA GLU A 34 -12.03 5.22 19.83
C GLU A 34 -13.10 6.16 19.28
N ALA A 35 -13.12 7.42 19.69
CA ALA A 35 -14.00 8.44 19.11
C ALA A 35 -13.59 8.79 17.66
N ASP A 36 -12.29 8.77 17.35
CA ASP A 36 -11.73 8.98 16.00
C ASP A 36 -11.72 7.73 15.11
N LYS A 37 -12.14 6.58 15.61
CA LYS A 37 -12.35 5.39 14.77
C LYS A 37 -13.57 5.58 13.85
N THR A 38 -13.47 6.54 12.94
CA THR A 38 -14.21 6.42 11.69
C THR A 38 -13.86 5.05 11.11
N THR A 39 -14.86 4.15 11.13
CA THR A 39 -14.69 2.78 10.62
C THR A 39 -14.07 2.84 9.22
N LEU A 40 -13.24 1.87 8.86
CA LEU A 40 -12.61 1.79 7.53
C LEU A 40 -13.64 2.00 6.42
N SER A 41 -14.88 1.49 6.62
CA SER A 41 -16.02 1.67 5.73
C SER A 41 -16.35 3.15 5.50
N VAL A 42 -16.35 3.97 6.54
CA VAL A 42 -16.61 5.41 6.44
C VAL A 42 -15.49 6.12 5.67
N LYS A 43 -14.24 5.74 5.90
CA LYS A 43 -13.09 6.28 5.14
C LYS A 43 -13.18 5.93 3.65
N ILE A 44 -13.53 4.69 3.31
CA ILE A 44 -13.73 4.25 1.92
C ILE A 44 -14.88 5.03 1.26
N VAL A 45 -16.04 5.11 1.93
CA VAL A 45 -17.20 5.87 1.42
C VAL A 45 -16.85 7.34 1.24
N SER A 46 -16.08 7.94 2.15
CA SER A 46 -15.62 9.32 2.06
C SER A 46 -14.72 9.55 0.83
N VAL A 47 -13.79 8.63 0.56
CA VAL A 47 -12.92 8.70 -0.63
C VAL A 47 -13.74 8.55 -1.92
N LEU A 48 -14.65 7.57 -1.98
CA LEU A 48 -15.52 7.38 -3.14
C LEU A 48 -16.46 8.57 -3.36
N GLY A 49 -17.06 9.08 -2.28
CA GLY A 49 -17.91 10.27 -2.32
C GLY A 49 -17.13 11.51 -2.79
N GLY A 50 -15.89 11.68 -2.30
CA GLY A 50 -14.98 12.73 -2.74
C GLY A 50 -14.62 12.61 -4.22
N LEU A 51 -14.36 11.40 -4.73
CA LEU A 51 -14.10 11.17 -6.16
C LEU A 51 -15.30 11.54 -7.02
N LEU A 52 -16.51 11.10 -6.67
CA LEU A 52 -17.74 11.43 -7.40
C LEU A 52 -18.03 12.95 -7.36
N ALA A 53 -17.89 13.57 -6.20
CA ALA A 53 -18.02 15.01 -6.04
C ALA A 53 -16.99 15.78 -6.88
N THR A 54 -15.73 15.30 -6.93
CA THR A 54 -14.67 15.85 -7.78
C THR A 54 -15.06 15.81 -9.25
N LEU A 55 -15.53 14.65 -9.74
CA LEU A 55 -15.94 14.50 -11.14
C LEU A 55 -17.12 15.42 -11.51
N ALA A 56 -18.15 15.49 -10.64
CA ALA A 56 -19.29 16.37 -10.84
C ALA A 56 -18.88 17.86 -10.84
N PHE A 57 -17.99 18.25 -9.93
CA PHE A 57 -17.51 19.62 -9.82
C PHE A 57 -16.63 20.03 -11.00
N LEU A 58 -15.70 19.17 -11.43
CA LEU A 58 -14.89 19.40 -12.63
C LEU A 58 -15.77 19.49 -13.90
N GLY A 59 -16.80 18.63 -13.99
CA GLY A 59 -17.79 18.71 -15.06
C GLY A 59 -18.54 20.04 -15.07
N PHE A 60 -18.95 20.54 -13.92
CA PHE A 60 -19.57 21.86 -13.78
C PHE A 60 -18.62 23.00 -14.22
N LEU A 61 -17.37 22.95 -13.73
CA LEU A 61 -16.37 23.95 -14.12
C LEU A 61 -16.10 23.95 -15.63
N ALA A 62 -16.10 22.77 -16.27
CA ALA A 62 -15.93 22.66 -17.72
C ALA A 62 -17.04 23.39 -18.50
N LEU A 63 -18.27 23.43 -17.98
CA LEU A 63 -19.39 24.12 -18.61
C LEU A 63 -19.33 25.65 -18.43
N THR A 64 -18.59 26.17 -17.47
CA THR A 64 -18.54 27.61 -17.15
C THR A 64 -17.61 28.42 -18.07
N GLY A 65 -16.83 27.75 -18.96
CA GLY A 65 -15.86 28.42 -19.84
C GLY A 65 -14.65 29.03 -19.11
N LEU A 66 -14.49 28.80 -17.81
CA LEU A 66 -13.34 29.25 -17.01
C LEU A 66 -12.02 28.61 -17.45
N PHE A 67 -12.09 27.58 -18.28
CA PHE A 67 -10.97 26.76 -18.73
C PHE A 67 -10.30 27.23 -20.03
N ASN A 68 -10.59 28.44 -20.46
CA ASN A 68 -9.97 28.96 -21.68
C ASN A 68 -8.54 29.50 -21.47
N ASN A 69 -8.10 29.59 -20.21
CA ASN A 69 -6.80 30.18 -19.88
C ASN A 69 -6.02 29.31 -18.87
N ALA A 70 -4.77 28.99 -19.19
CA ALA A 70 -3.88 28.19 -18.32
C ALA A 70 -3.70 28.80 -16.92
N ALA A 71 -3.67 30.13 -16.83
CA ALA A 71 -3.54 30.82 -15.54
C ALA A 71 -4.71 30.50 -14.59
N SER A 72 -5.94 30.39 -15.12
CA SER A 72 -7.12 30.06 -14.31
C SER A 72 -7.02 28.66 -13.70
N TYR A 73 -6.53 27.69 -14.45
CA TYR A 73 -6.28 26.33 -13.96
C TYR A 73 -5.27 26.30 -12.81
N LEU A 74 -4.15 27.05 -12.97
CA LEU A 74 -3.09 27.05 -11.96
C LEU A 74 -3.53 27.78 -10.68
N ILE A 75 -4.18 28.94 -10.80
CA ILE A 75 -4.65 29.71 -9.64
C ILE A 75 -5.71 28.90 -8.87
N LEU A 76 -6.69 28.33 -9.57
CA LEU A 76 -7.72 27.50 -8.93
C LEU A 76 -7.13 26.22 -8.35
N GLY A 77 -6.19 25.57 -9.05
CA GLY A 77 -5.53 24.37 -8.57
C GLY A 77 -4.77 24.59 -7.27
N PHE A 78 -3.94 25.64 -7.19
CA PHE A 78 -3.25 26.03 -5.97
C PHE A 78 -4.23 26.46 -4.86
N GLY A 79 -5.22 27.26 -5.20
CA GLY A 79 -6.25 27.70 -4.27
C GLY A 79 -7.02 26.54 -3.66
N PHE A 80 -7.32 25.51 -4.44
CA PHE A 80 -8.05 24.33 -3.97
C PHE A 80 -7.20 23.44 -3.06
N ILE A 81 -5.92 23.22 -3.39
CA ILE A 81 -5.01 22.45 -2.53
C ILE A 81 -4.80 23.15 -1.20
N THR A 82 -4.48 24.45 -1.22
CA THR A 82 -4.27 25.23 0.00
C THR A 82 -5.56 25.39 0.80
N GLY A 83 -6.68 25.61 0.13
CA GLY A 83 -8.00 25.73 0.74
C GLY A 83 -8.43 24.42 1.41
N ALA A 84 -8.23 23.27 0.76
CA ALA A 84 -8.54 21.96 1.32
C ALA A 84 -7.73 21.69 2.61
N ILE A 85 -6.43 22.00 2.60
CA ILE A 85 -5.55 21.84 3.77
C ILE A 85 -6.01 22.77 4.90
N TRP A 86 -6.37 24.02 4.57
CA TRP A 86 -6.81 24.99 5.55
C TRP A 86 -8.17 24.62 6.18
N ILE A 87 -9.16 24.27 5.36
CA ILE A 87 -10.50 23.86 5.82
C ILE A 87 -10.39 22.63 6.75
N ASN A 88 -9.56 21.67 6.38
CA ASN A 88 -9.36 20.47 7.17
C ASN A 88 -8.66 20.73 8.52
N LYS A 89 -7.88 21.81 8.61
CA LYS A 89 -7.22 22.22 9.86
C LYS A 89 -8.16 22.91 10.86
N VAL A 90 -9.24 23.51 10.35
CA VAL A 90 -10.18 24.31 11.15
C VAL A 90 -11.35 23.47 11.69
N SER A 91 -11.65 22.32 11.07
CA SER A 91 -12.83 21.56 11.41
C SER A 91 -12.68 20.07 11.16
N ASP A 92 -12.94 19.26 12.20
CA ASP A 92 -12.85 17.80 12.20
C ASP A 92 -14.18 17.10 11.88
N LYS A 93 -15.11 17.77 11.16
CA LYS A 93 -16.40 17.17 10.82
C LYS A 93 -16.29 16.30 9.58
N LEU A 94 -16.91 15.11 9.61
CA LEU A 94 -16.91 14.12 8.52
C LEU A 94 -17.31 14.70 7.15
N ILE A 95 -18.31 15.60 7.11
CA ILE A 95 -18.76 16.26 5.88
C ILE A 95 -17.66 17.14 5.31
N ILE A 96 -16.93 17.83 6.16
CA ILE A 96 -15.85 18.72 5.79
C ILE A 96 -14.66 17.90 5.27
N ASP A 97 -14.38 16.75 5.85
CA ASP A 97 -13.38 15.81 5.33
C ASP A 97 -13.68 15.38 3.90
N THR A 98 -14.96 15.00 3.61
CA THR A 98 -15.35 14.60 2.25
C THR A 98 -15.23 15.73 1.25
N VAL A 99 -15.63 16.95 1.62
CA VAL A 99 -15.50 18.14 0.77
C VAL A 99 -14.03 18.47 0.56
N SER A 100 -13.21 18.44 1.62
CA SER A 100 -11.76 18.68 1.52
C SER A 100 -11.08 17.70 0.58
N VAL A 101 -11.45 16.41 0.60
CA VAL A 101 -10.93 15.40 -0.32
C VAL A 101 -11.30 15.73 -1.76
N ALA A 102 -12.57 16.11 -2.03
CA ALA A 102 -13.03 16.48 -3.36
C ALA A 102 -12.28 17.72 -3.90
N VAL A 103 -12.15 18.76 -3.08
CA VAL A 103 -11.45 20.00 -3.42
C VAL A 103 -9.95 19.72 -3.64
N TYR A 104 -9.34 18.89 -2.80
CA TYR A 104 -7.92 18.52 -2.90
C TYR A 104 -7.60 17.77 -4.19
N LEU A 105 -8.39 16.76 -4.53
CA LEU A 105 -8.26 16.02 -5.79
C LEU A 105 -8.47 16.92 -7.00
N SER A 106 -9.52 17.78 -6.96
CA SER A 106 -9.77 18.77 -8.02
C SER A 106 -8.56 19.69 -8.22
N GLY A 107 -7.92 20.10 -7.13
CA GLY A 107 -6.73 20.93 -7.17
C GLY A 107 -5.58 20.30 -7.95
N PHE A 108 -5.24 19.05 -7.69
CA PHE A 108 -4.19 18.33 -8.45
C PHE A 108 -4.56 18.12 -9.91
N ILE A 109 -5.82 17.79 -10.21
CA ILE A 109 -6.29 17.61 -11.58
C ILE A 109 -6.21 18.93 -12.35
N LEU A 110 -6.63 20.05 -11.74
CA LEU A 110 -6.54 21.38 -12.35
C LEU A 110 -5.09 21.79 -12.60
N LEU A 111 -4.18 21.57 -11.63
CA LEU A 111 -2.75 21.84 -11.84
C LEU A 111 -2.19 21.04 -13.01
N LEU A 112 -2.53 19.76 -13.11
CA LEU A 112 -2.10 18.91 -14.21
C LEU A 112 -2.59 19.46 -15.56
N PHE A 113 -3.85 19.85 -15.67
CA PHE A 113 -4.38 20.46 -16.91
C PHE A 113 -3.73 21.80 -17.21
N GLY A 114 -3.55 22.67 -16.21
CA GLY A 114 -2.92 23.98 -16.37
C GLY A 114 -1.47 23.89 -16.84
N LEU A 115 -0.67 23.00 -16.27
CA LEU A 115 0.70 22.77 -16.68
C LEU A 115 0.80 22.18 -18.10
N ASN A 116 -0.09 21.24 -18.45
CA ASN A 116 -0.14 20.70 -19.81
C ASN A 116 -0.57 21.75 -20.84
N GLN A 117 -1.50 22.66 -20.49
CA GLN A 117 -1.91 23.74 -21.39
C GLN A 117 -0.79 24.76 -21.63
N LEU A 118 0.12 24.96 -20.65
CA LEU A 118 1.35 25.74 -20.82
C LEU A 118 2.43 25.02 -21.62
N GLN A 119 2.16 23.81 -22.12
CA GLN A 119 3.11 22.98 -22.85
C GLN A 119 4.41 22.68 -22.08
N PHE A 120 4.31 22.60 -20.73
CA PHE A 120 5.42 22.10 -19.94
C PHE A 120 5.75 20.67 -20.35
N GLU A 121 7.06 20.37 -20.44
CA GLU A 121 7.50 19.00 -20.64
C GLU A 121 6.98 18.11 -19.50
N GLN A 122 6.62 16.88 -19.83
CA GLN A 122 6.05 15.92 -18.85
C GLN A 122 6.96 15.76 -17.62
N PHE A 123 8.28 15.85 -17.83
CA PHE A 123 9.25 15.81 -16.74
C PHE A 123 9.03 16.97 -15.74
N GLY A 124 8.87 18.19 -16.24
CA GLY A 124 8.59 19.36 -15.41
C GLY A 124 7.26 19.24 -14.66
N VAL A 125 6.20 18.74 -15.34
CA VAL A 125 4.88 18.53 -14.72
C VAL A 125 5.00 17.56 -13.53
N CYS A 126 5.66 16.43 -13.71
CA CYS A 126 5.82 15.43 -12.65
C CYS A 126 6.62 15.95 -11.46
N ILE A 127 7.70 16.70 -11.71
CA ILE A 127 8.50 17.33 -10.62
C ILE A 127 7.67 18.32 -9.84
N ILE A 128 6.96 19.23 -10.53
CA ILE A 128 6.12 20.25 -9.90
C ILE A 128 5.05 19.61 -9.03
N LEU A 129 4.31 18.63 -9.56
CA LEU A 129 3.29 17.91 -8.80
C LEU A 129 3.87 17.16 -7.59
N THR A 130 5.04 16.53 -7.75
CA THR A 130 5.74 15.85 -6.65
C THR A 130 6.15 16.82 -5.56
N ILE A 131 6.72 17.99 -5.89
CA ILE A 131 7.10 19.01 -4.91
C ILE A 131 5.85 19.54 -4.18
N ILE A 132 4.77 19.82 -4.90
CA ILE A 132 3.50 20.26 -4.30
C ILE A 132 2.94 19.17 -3.38
N ALA A 133 2.97 17.92 -3.77
CA ALA A 133 2.49 16.80 -2.95
C ALA A 133 3.35 16.61 -1.69
N ILE A 134 4.67 16.75 -1.77
CA ILE A 134 5.57 16.67 -0.60
C ILE A 134 5.30 17.85 0.36
N THR A 135 5.18 19.07 -0.16
CA THR A 135 4.85 20.24 0.68
C THR A 135 3.47 20.10 1.32
N ALA A 136 2.48 19.65 0.56
CA ALA A 136 1.14 19.38 1.08
C ALA A 136 1.17 18.31 2.18
N LEU A 137 1.97 17.26 2.03
CA LEU A 137 2.13 16.17 3.00
C LEU A 137 2.70 16.69 4.34
N TYR A 138 3.59 17.67 4.30
CA TYR A 138 4.13 18.29 5.50
C TYR A 138 3.07 19.11 6.26
N PHE A 139 2.23 19.89 5.55
CA PHE A 139 1.23 20.77 6.15
C PHE A 139 -0.08 20.06 6.52
N THR A 140 -0.40 18.94 5.87
CA THR A 140 -1.65 18.22 6.06
C THR A 140 -1.66 17.47 7.39
N GLN A 141 -2.80 17.49 8.08
CA GLN A 141 -3.05 16.74 9.31
C GLN A 141 -4.03 15.57 9.10
N ASN A 142 -4.72 15.55 7.99
CA ASN A 142 -5.72 14.54 7.68
C ASN A 142 -5.11 13.30 7.02
N PHE A 143 -5.58 12.13 7.45
CA PHE A 143 -5.15 10.83 6.92
C PHE A 143 -5.38 10.71 5.41
N ILE A 144 -6.57 11.12 4.91
CA ILE A 144 -6.98 10.90 3.52
C ILE A 144 -6.18 11.82 2.58
N LEU A 145 -6.01 13.10 2.95
CA LEU A 145 -5.23 14.04 2.16
C LEU A 145 -3.76 13.60 2.08
N SER A 146 -3.19 13.13 3.21
CA SER A 146 -1.83 12.57 3.25
C SER A 146 -1.70 11.34 2.36
N PHE A 147 -2.67 10.43 2.39
CA PHE A 147 -2.72 9.26 1.52
C PHE A 147 -2.74 9.65 0.04
N ILE A 148 -3.58 10.62 -0.36
CA ILE A 148 -3.63 11.12 -1.74
C ILE A 148 -2.29 11.74 -2.15
N SER A 149 -1.64 12.51 -1.29
CA SER A 149 -0.32 13.07 -1.56
C SER A 149 0.72 11.99 -1.84
N VAL A 150 0.72 10.91 -1.05
CA VAL A 150 1.60 9.75 -1.29
C VAL A 150 1.32 9.11 -2.65
N LEU A 151 0.04 8.95 -3.03
CA LEU A 151 -0.33 8.43 -4.34
C LEU A 151 0.14 9.35 -5.48
N VAL A 152 0.01 10.67 -5.34
CA VAL A 152 0.51 11.62 -6.35
C VAL A 152 2.02 11.49 -6.53
N ILE A 153 2.80 11.42 -5.43
CA ILE A 153 4.24 11.23 -5.47
C ILE A 153 4.61 9.92 -6.19
N THR A 154 3.94 8.84 -5.83
CA THR A 154 4.26 7.51 -6.37
C THR A 154 3.79 7.32 -7.81
N ILE A 155 2.75 8.00 -8.28
CA ILE A 155 2.28 7.93 -9.68
C ILE A 155 3.13 8.82 -10.60
N SER A 156 3.75 9.88 -10.09
CA SER A 156 4.55 10.80 -10.90
C SER A 156 5.71 10.09 -11.61
N LEU A 157 6.41 9.19 -10.93
CA LEU A 157 7.58 8.50 -11.49
C LEU A 157 7.23 7.51 -12.63
N PRO A 158 6.26 6.60 -12.49
CA PRO A 158 5.80 5.77 -13.61
C PRO A 158 5.29 6.58 -14.80
N SER A 159 4.62 7.72 -14.56
CA SER A 159 4.15 8.62 -15.62
C SER A 159 5.30 9.09 -16.51
N LEU A 160 6.47 9.43 -15.91
CA LEU A 160 7.68 9.77 -16.66
C LEU A 160 8.23 8.60 -17.47
N LEU A 161 8.26 7.41 -16.87
CA LEU A 161 8.77 6.21 -17.54
C LEU A 161 7.92 5.85 -18.77
N PHE A 162 6.61 6.04 -18.69
CA PHE A 162 5.70 5.83 -19.81
C PHE A 162 5.92 6.85 -20.94
N THR A 163 6.05 8.12 -20.60
CA THR A 163 6.22 9.19 -21.59
C THR A 163 7.49 9.02 -22.43
N HIS A 164 8.58 8.55 -21.79
CA HIS A 164 9.86 8.33 -22.46
C HIS A 164 10.04 6.92 -23.04
N ASN A 165 8.98 6.10 -23.09
CA ASN A 165 9.02 4.70 -23.53
C ASN A 165 10.03 3.83 -22.78
N LEU A 166 10.38 4.19 -21.55
CA LEU A 166 11.30 3.45 -20.66
C LEU A 166 10.55 2.40 -19.83
N THR A 167 9.63 1.68 -20.46
CA THR A 167 8.73 0.73 -19.79
C THR A 167 9.46 -0.39 -19.05
N GLY A 168 10.66 -0.76 -19.48
CA GLY A 168 11.51 -1.74 -18.77
C GLY A 168 11.90 -1.30 -17.36
N LEU A 169 12.06 0.01 -17.11
CA LEU A 169 12.41 0.55 -15.79
C LEU A 169 11.26 0.49 -14.79
N ILE A 170 10.03 0.20 -15.22
CA ILE A 170 8.90 -0.03 -14.32
C ILE A 170 9.20 -1.19 -13.36
N ASN A 171 9.87 -2.23 -13.83
CA ASN A 171 10.27 -3.35 -12.98
C ASN A 171 11.24 -2.92 -11.87
N VAL A 172 12.18 -2.02 -12.18
CA VAL A 172 13.10 -1.43 -11.18
C VAL A 172 12.32 -0.56 -10.19
N TYR A 173 11.37 0.24 -10.68
CA TYR A 173 10.48 1.04 -9.82
C TYR A 173 9.67 0.18 -8.84
N ILE A 174 9.13 -0.95 -9.30
CA ILE A 174 8.41 -1.91 -8.45
C ILE A 174 9.30 -2.44 -7.34
N VAL A 175 10.56 -2.80 -7.66
CA VAL A 175 11.53 -3.26 -6.65
C VAL A 175 11.83 -2.16 -5.64
N LEU A 176 12.01 -0.92 -6.07
CA LEU A 176 12.23 0.22 -5.17
C LEU A 176 11.03 0.44 -4.24
N LEU A 177 9.80 0.36 -4.76
CA LEU A 177 8.59 0.43 -3.93
C LEU A 177 8.50 -0.73 -2.92
N ALA A 178 8.83 -1.96 -3.35
CA ALA A 178 8.82 -3.12 -2.47
C ALA A 178 9.85 -2.98 -1.34
N LEU A 179 11.07 -2.52 -1.66
CA LEU A 179 12.11 -2.24 -0.65
C LEU A 179 11.69 -1.14 0.31
N LEU A 180 11.16 -0.03 -0.21
CA LEU A 180 10.71 1.10 0.60
C LEU A 180 9.55 0.69 1.52
N MET A 181 8.60 -0.08 1.01
CA MET A 181 7.51 -0.63 1.81
C MET A 181 8.04 -1.56 2.90
N THR A 182 8.95 -2.48 2.57
CA THR A 182 9.54 -3.42 3.53
C THR A 182 10.32 -2.68 4.62
N TYR A 183 11.12 -1.68 4.25
CA TYR A 183 11.82 -0.82 5.20
C TYR A 183 10.84 -0.11 6.14
N TRP A 184 9.74 0.45 5.60
CA TRP A 184 8.71 1.14 6.36
C TRP A 184 8.04 0.24 7.39
N PHE A 185 7.78 -1.02 7.03
CA PHE A 185 7.20 -2.01 7.93
C PHE A 185 8.17 -2.48 9.01
N PHE A 186 9.44 -2.72 8.65
CA PHE A 186 10.43 -3.22 9.60
C PHE A 186 10.86 -2.19 10.64
N LYS A 187 10.82 -0.92 10.28
CA LYS A 187 11.22 0.19 11.12
C LYS A 187 10.05 0.93 11.77
N GLU A 188 8.91 0.25 11.93
CA GLU A 188 7.70 0.85 12.50
C GLU A 188 7.97 1.53 13.84
N ALA A 189 8.59 0.82 14.78
CA ALA A 189 8.86 1.34 16.13
C ALA A 189 9.79 2.57 16.10
N ASP A 190 10.85 2.52 15.30
CA ASP A 190 11.80 3.63 15.18
C ASP A 190 11.14 4.86 14.55
N ILE A 191 10.34 4.66 13.48
CA ILE A 191 9.68 5.72 12.73
C ILE A 191 8.59 6.41 13.57
N VAL A 192 7.78 5.63 14.28
CA VAL A 192 6.69 6.17 15.12
C VAL A 192 7.22 6.94 16.32
N CYS A 193 8.38 6.54 16.86
CA CYS A 193 9.00 7.23 18.01
C CYS A 193 9.84 8.46 17.62
N TRP A 194 10.13 8.68 16.34
CA TRP A 194 11.08 9.72 15.91
C TRP A 194 10.52 11.12 16.13
N GLU A 195 9.57 11.56 15.30
CA GLU A 195 8.96 12.89 15.38
C GLU A 195 7.43 12.82 15.26
N LYS A 196 6.72 13.74 15.91
CA LYS A 196 5.25 13.79 15.88
C LYS A 196 4.67 13.88 14.45
N ILE A 197 5.37 14.57 13.53
CA ILE A 197 4.95 14.69 12.12
C ILE A 197 5.07 13.34 11.42
N ILE A 198 6.20 12.66 11.59
CA ILE A 198 6.48 11.36 10.94
C ILE A 198 5.58 10.27 11.51
N SER A 199 5.36 10.27 12.83
CA SER A 199 4.41 9.37 13.50
C SER A 199 3.01 9.46 12.90
N ARG A 200 2.52 10.69 12.68
CA ARG A 200 1.21 10.94 12.05
C ARG A 200 1.14 10.45 10.62
N LEU A 201 2.21 10.63 9.86
CA LEU A 201 2.29 10.22 8.44
C LEU A 201 2.49 8.72 8.26
N TYR A 202 2.87 7.98 9.32
CA TYR A 202 3.18 6.56 9.24
C TYR A 202 2.05 5.74 8.61
N ASN A 203 0.83 5.87 9.13
CA ASN A 203 -0.33 5.11 8.65
C ASN A 203 -0.75 5.46 7.21
N PRO A 204 -0.89 6.75 6.80
CA PRO A 204 -1.20 7.08 5.41
C PRO A 204 -0.11 6.65 4.44
N MET A 205 1.17 6.76 4.81
CA MET A 205 2.28 6.30 3.98
C MET A 205 2.27 4.78 3.82
N ARG A 206 2.02 4.04 4.90
CA ARG A 206 1.92 2.57 4.87
C ARG A 206 0.87 2.09 3.88
N ILE A 207 -0.37 2.61 3.95
CA ILE A 207 -1.44 2.26 3.01
C ILE A 207 -1.12 2.78 1.62
N GLY A 208 -0.60 4.00 1.50
CA GLY A 208 -0.22 4.60 0.22
C GLY A 208 0.82 3.76 -0.52
N LEU A 209 1.85 3.26 0.17
CA LEU A 209 2.86 2.38 -0.42
C LEU A 209 2.30 1.02 -0.85
N ILE A 210 1.41 0.42 -0.03
CA ILE A 210 0.73 -0.84 -0.42
C ILE A 210 -0.06 -0.63 -1.71
N VAL A 211 -0.92 0.39 -1.75
CA VAL A 211 -1.76 0.67 -2.93
C VAL A 211 -0.91 1.01 -4.15
N SER A 212 0.14 1.79 -3.97
CA SER A 212 1.07 2.15 -5.05
C SER A 212 1.82 0.94 -5.61
N LEU A 213 2.28 0.03 -4.74
CA LEU A 213 2.93 -1.21 -5.16
C LEU A 213 1.95 -2.09 -5.94
N LEU A 214 0.74 -2.30 -5.41
CA LEU A 214 -0.29 -3.11 -6.07
C LEU A 214 -0.74 -2.50 -7.42
N ALA A 215 -0.85 -1.18 -7.49
CA ALA A 215 -1.12 -0.46 -8.74
C ALA A 215 0.03 -0.62 -9.75
N ALA A 216 1.29 -0.48 -9.32
CA ALA A 216 2.46 -0.66 -10.18
C ALA A 216 2.57 -2.11 -10.70
N LEU A 217 2.30 -3.10 -9.86
CA LEU A 217 2.26 -4.52 -10.24
C LEU A 217 1.19 -4.83 -11.29
N ASN A 218 0.11 -4.06 -11.32
CA ASN A 218 -0.92 -4.23 -12.35
C ASN A 218 -0.39 -3.95 -13.77
N PHE A 219 0.67 -3.14 -13.91
CA PHE A 219 1.29 -2.85 -15.21
C PHE A 219 2.24 -3.95 -15.70
N THR A 220 2.59 -4.96 -14.89
CA THR A 220 3.51 -6.03 -15.28
C THR A 220 2.86 -7.19 -16.05
N GLY A 221 1.53 -7.29 -16.09
CA GLY A 221 0.82 -8.39 -16.75
C GLY A 221 0.62 -8.19 -18.25
N LYS A 222 0.53 -9.29 -19.01
CA LYS A 222 0.04 -9.29 -20.40
C LYS A 222 -1.45 -8.91 -20.41
N GLY A 223 -1.90 -8.16 -21.39
CA GLY A 223 -3.32 -7.76 -21.51
C GLY A 223 -3.71 -6.50 -20.72
N ASN A 224 -2.78 -5.63 -20.44
CA ASN A 224 -3.06 -4.35 -19.80
C ASN A 224 -3.97 -3.46 -20.68
N PHE A 225 -4.95 -2.81 -20.04
CA PHE A 225 -5.84 -1.83 -20.66
C PHE A 225 -5.10 -0.69 -21.38
N PHE A 226 -3.81 -0.48 -21.05
CA PHE A 226 -2.94 0.56 -21.60
C PHE A 226 -1.96 0.07 -22.67
N TYR A 227 -2.09 -1.12 -23.23
CA TYR A 227 -1.25 -1.64 -24.34
C TYR A 227 0.28 -1.59 -24.08
N PHE A 228 0.72 -1.71 -22.85
CA PHE A 228 2.15 -1.74 -22.55
C PHE A 228 2.70 -3.16 -22.69
N ASN A 229 3.42 -3.40 -23.78
CA ASN A 229 4.21 -4.62 -23.95
C ASN A 229 5.43 -4.55 -23.02
N ALA A 230 5.28 -4.99 -21.76
CA ALA A 230 6.44 -5.30 -20.95
C ALA A 230 7.19 -6.43 -21.66
N THR A 231 8.40 -6.16 -22.11
CA THR A 231 9.25 -7.16 -22.76
C THR A 231 9.45 -8.34 -21.82
N ASP A 232 9.09 -9.53 -22.24
CA ASP A 232 9.05 -10.76 -21.40
C ASP A 232 10.36 -11.03 -20.63
N GLY A 233 11.50 -10.50 -21.09
CA GLY A 233 12.81 -10.65 -20.45
C GLY A 233 13.03 -9.83 -19.16
N PHE A 234 12.26 -8.78 -18.93
CA PHE A 234 12.41 -7.90 -17.75
C PHE A 234 11.55 -8.29 -16.55
N VAL A 235 10.66 -9.27 -16.69
CA VAL A 235 9.78 -9.73 -15.61
C VAL A 235 10.57 -10.28 -14.42
N LEU A 236 11.65 -11.03 -14.68
CA LEU A 236 12.52 -11.59 -13.65
C LEU A 236 13.27 -10.53 -12.84
N VAL A 237 13.49 -9.34 -13.41
CA VAL A 237 14.17 -8.21 -12.74
C VAL A 237 13.34 -7.73 -11.54
N SER A 238 12.01 -7.80 -11.59
CA SER A 238 11.17 -7.44 -10.44
C SER A 238 10.89 -8.63 -9.52
N SER A 239 10.67 -9.82 -10.08
CA SER A 239 10.28 -11.00 -9.29
C SER A 239 11.39 -11.50 -8.37
N ILE A 240 12.63 -11.61 -8.87
CA ILE A 240 13.74 -12.16 -8.08
C ILE A 240 14.03 -11.32 -6.83
N PRO A 241 14.19 -9.98 -6.90
CA PRO A 241 14.39 -9.18 -5.69
C PRO A 241 13.21 -9.26 -4.71
N ILE A 242 11.96 -9.31 -5.20
CA ILE A 242 10.79 -9.44 -4.32
C ILE A 242 10.79 -10.80 -3.63
N ILE A 243 11.18 -11.88 -4.30
CA ILE A 243 11.34 -13.21 -3.68
C ILE A 243 12.41 -13.17 -2.58
N LEU A 244 13.54 -12.50 -2.82
CA LEU A 244 14.59 -12.35 -1.80
C LEU A 244 14.07 -11.58 -0.58
N ILE A 245 13.29 -10.52 -0.78
CA ILE A 245 12.63 -9.79 0.32
C ILE A 245 11.65 -10.71 1.06
N ILE A 246 10.88 -11.53 0.37
CA ILE A 246 9.98 -12.50 1.02
C ILE A 246 10.78 -13.48 1.89
N LEU A 247 11.90 -13.99 1.43
CA LEU A 247 12.75 -14.88 2.22
C LEU A 247 13.30 -14.18 3.48
N GLU A 248 13.64 -12.89 3.39
CA GLU A 248 14.04 -12.09 4.56
C GLU A 248 12.86 -11.94 5.55
N VAL A 249 11.65 -11.66 5.06
CA VAL A 249 10.43 -11.59 5.89
C VAL A 249 10.17 -12.92 6.58
N VAL A 250 10.27 -14.03 5.86
CA VAL A 250 10.11 -15.39 6.41
C VAL A 250 11.17 -15.65 7.49
N SER A 251 12.44 -15.22 7.28
CA SER A 251 13.47 -15.33 8.33
C SER A 251 13.05 -14.63 9.62
N LYS A 252 12.53 -13.41 9.53
CA LYS A 252 12.07 -12.66 10.70
C LYS A 252 10.85 -13.31 11.38
N ILE A 253 9.95 -13.90 10.60
CA ILE A 253 8.82 -14.66 11.16
C ILE A 253 9.33 -15.87 11.94
N LEU A 254 10.32 -16.60 11.42
CA LEU A 254 10.92 -17.75 12.11
C LEU A 254 11.65 -17.33 13.39
N ASP A 255 12.29 -16.15 13.39
CA ASP A 255 12.93 -15.60 14.60
C ASP A 255 11.89 -15.26 15.68
N ILE A 256 10.76 -14.68 15.32
CA ILE A 256 9.65 -14.37 16.25
C ILE A 256 8.99 -15.64 16.78
N LEU A 257 8.91 -16.69 15.98
CA LEU A 257 8.38 -18.01 16.39
C LEU A 257 9.38 -18.84 17.19
N GLU A 258 10.58 -18.30 17.50
CA GLU A 258 11.64 -18.94 18.27
C GLU A 258 12.05 -20.34 17.72
N ILE A 259 11.97 -20.50 16.39
CA ILE A 259 12.38 -21.76 15.75
C ILE A 259 13.90 -21.80 15.64
N GLU A 260 14.57 -22.38 16.63
CA GLU A 260 16.04 -22.46 16.69
C GLU A 260 16.63 -23.63 15.89
N LYS A 261 15.87 -24.72 15.70
CA LYS A 261 16.35 -25.92 15.00
C LYS A 261 16.73 -25.60 13.55
N LYS A 262 18.02 -25.62 13.24
CA LYS A 262 18.57 -25.33 11.91
C LYS A 262 17.90 -26.13 10.77
N ASN A 263 17.61 -27.41 11.02
CA ASN A 263 16.97 -28.27 10.02
C ASN A 263 15.54 -27.81 9.68
N ASP A 264 14.79 -27.33 10.65
CA ASP A 264 13.42 -26.84 10.44
C ASP A 264 13.40 -25.50 9.72
N ARG A 265 14.34 -24.61 10.05
CA ARG A 265 14.55 -23.36 9.29
C ARG A 265 14.88 -23.62 7.83
N VAL A 266 15.86 -24.50 7.57
CA VAL A 266 16.25 -24.88 6.20
C VAL A 266 15.06 -25.50 5.45
N LEU A 267 14.27 -26.35 6.10
CA LEU A 267 13.09 -26.93 5.48
C LEU A 267 12.07 -25.86 5.06
N VAL A 268 11.77 -24.90 5.96
CA VAL A 268 10.84 -23.81 5.64
C VAL A 268 11.37 -22.96 4.48
N PHE A 269 12.67 -22.60 4.47
CA PHE A 269 13.25 -21.86 3.34
C PHE A 269 13.18 -22.62 2.02
N VAL A 270 13.47 -23.93 2.03
CA VAL A 270 13.39 -24.76 0.82
C VAL A 270 11.95 -24.86 0.32
N LEU A 271 10.98 -25.10 1.22
CA LEU A 271 9.56 -25.16 0.85
C LEU A 271 9.06 -23.82 0.32
N THR A 272 9.40 -22.71 0.98
CA THR A 272 9.01 -21.38 0.54
C THR A 272 9.60 -21.07 -0.85
N SER A 273 10.88 -21.37 -1.05
CA SER A 273 11.55 -21.16 -2.35
C SER A 273 10.91 -22.02 -3.45
N LEU A 274 10.58 -23.28 -3.15
CA LEU A 274 9.93 -24.18 -4.09
C LEU A 274 8.53 -23.71 -4.50
N ILE A 275 7.75 -23.18 -3.55
CA ILE A 275 6.41 -22.63 -3.82
C ILE A 275 6.51 -21.32 -4.62
N LEU A 276 7.53 -20.48 -4.35
CA LEU A 276 7.73 -19.20 -5.03
C LEU A 276 8.36 -19.35 -6.43
N LEU A 277 9.01 -20.46 -6.74
CA LEU A 277 9.71 -20.67 -7.99
C LEU A 277 8.78 -20.54 -9.24
N PRO A 278 7.59 -21.17 -9.27
CA PRO A 278 6.65 -20.98 -10.39
C PRO A 278 6.13 -19.55 -10.51
N THR A 279 6.02 -18.84 -9.39
CA THR A 279 5.52 -17.47 -9.36
C THR A 279 6.56 -16.43 -9.82
N ALA A 280 7.83 -16.82 -10.00
CA ALA A 280 8.89 -15.94 -10.46
C ALA A 280 8.60 -15.27 -11.83
N PHE A 281 7.78 -15.90 -12.66
CA PHE A 281 7.32 -15.32 -13.93
C PHE A 281 6.12 -14.38 -13.79
N GLN A 282 5.61 -14.18 -12.56
CA GLN A 282 4.43 -13.35 -12.27
C GLN A 282 4.68 -12.43 -11.07
N PRO A 283 5.38 -11.30 -11.26
CA PRO A 283 5.74 -10.37 -10.19
C PRO A 283 4.52 -9.86 -9.42
N ALA A 284 3.35 -9.77 -10.06
CA ALA A 284 2.12 -9.33 -9.41
C ALA A 284 1.66 -10.31 -8.31
N ILE A 285 1.79 -11.62 -8.55
CA ILE A 285 1.47 -12.65 -7.55
C ILE A 285 2.49 -12.58 -6.41
N VAL A 286 3.78 -12.53 -6.73
CA VAL A 286 4.86 -12.45 -5.73
C VAL A 286 4.72 -11.19 -4.87
N GLY A 287 4.46 -10.04 -5.50
CA GLY A 287 4.29 -8.77 -4.79
C GLY A 287 3.05 -8.75 -3.87
N SER A 288 1.93 -9.38 -4.28
CA SER A 288 0.77 -9.51 -3.40
C SER A 288 1.05 -10.42 -2.21
N LEU A 289 1.81 -11.51 -2.39
CA LEU A 289 2.29 -12.37 -1.30
C LEU A 289 3.19 -11.60 -0.34
N LEU A 290 4.08 -10.74 -0.85
CA LEU A 290 4.90 -9.86 0.00
C LEU A 290 4.03 -8.96 0.88
N VAL A 291 2.97 -8.34 0.32
CA VAL A 291 2.04 -7.50 1.09
C VAL A 291 1.34 -8.31 2.18
N ILE A 292 0.89 -9.54 1.87
CA ILE A 292 0.26 -10.43 2.85
C ILE A 292 1.22 -10.74 4.00
N LEU A 293 2.44 -11.18 3.69
CA LEU A 293 3.42 -11.60 4.70
C LEU A 293 3.89 -10.43 5.58
N LEU A 294 4.17 -9.26 4.99
CA LEU A 294 4.53 -8.07 5.75
C LEU A 294 3.39 -7.61 6.66
N SER A 295 2.16 -7.62 6.14
CA SER A 295 0.98 -7.24 6.92
C SER A 295 0.69 -8.24 8.05
N PHE A 296 0.96 -9.51 7.82
CA PHE A 296 0.87 -10.57 8.84
C PHE A 296 1.92 -10.34 9.94
N LEU A 297 3.17 -10.09 9.57
CA LEU A 297 4.28 -9.87 10.49
C LEU A 297 4.00 -8.74 11.51
N VAL A 298 3.41 -7.63 11.02
CA VAL A 298 3.12 -6.43 11.83
C VAL A 298 1.68 -6.43 12.36
N ASN A 299 0.92 -7.52 12.17
CA ASN A 299 -0.50 -7.63 12.54
C ASN A 299 -1.39 -6.51 11.98
N TYR A 300 -1.10 -6.09 10.73
CA TYR A 300 -1.84 -5.01 10.06
C TYR A 300 -3.02 -5.53 9.24
N LYS A 301 -4.21 -5.59 9.86
CA LYS A 301 -5.42 -6.21 9.29
C LYS A 301 -5.85 -5.61 7.95
N THR A 302 -5.75 -4.29 7.76
CA THR A 302 -6.15 -3.62 6.51
C THR A 302 -5.21 -4.00 5.36
N GLY A 303 -3.90 -3.99 5.59
CA GLY A 303 -2.93 -4.41 4.58
C GLY A 303 -3.06 -5.89 4.24
N PHE A 304 -3.34 -6.74 5.23
CA PHE A 304 -3.59 -8.16 5.04
C PHE A 304 -4.81 -8.41 4.14
N ALA A 305 -5.94 -7.70 4.39
CA ALA A 305 -7.13 -7.80 3.56
C ALA A 305 -6.87 -7.32 2.11
N LEU A 306 -6.19 -6.18 1.94
CA LEU A 306 -5.79 -5.67 0.62
C LEU A 306 -4.87 -6.65 -0.12
N GLY A 307 -3.93 -7.26 0.59
CA GLY A 307 -3.03 -8.28 0.05
C GLY A 307 -3.80 -9.51 -0.46
N ILE A 308 -4.74 -10.04 0.32
CA ILE A 308 -5.57 -11.19 -0.08
C ILE A 308 -6.43 -10.85 -1.30
N ILE A 309 -7.12 -9.71 -1.30
CA ILE A 309 -7.97 -9.28 -2.43
C ILE A 309 -7.11 -9.16 -3.70
N SER A 310 -5.95 -8.52 -3.59
CA SER A 310 -5.03 -8.36 -4.71
C SER A 310 -4.45 -9.68 -5.19
N PHE A 311 -4.13 -10.60 -4.28
CA PHE A 311 -3.64 -11.93 -4.62
C PHE A 311 -4.68 -12.71 -5.44
N ILE A 312 -5.96 -12.72 -4.99
CA ILE A 312 -7.06 -13.36 -5.71
C ILE A 312 -7.25 -12.72 -7.09
N TYR A 313 -7.18 -11.38 -7.17
CA TYR A 313 -7.29 -10.65 -8.43
C TYR A 313 -6.17 -11.02 -9.41
N PHE A 314 -4.90 -10.98 -8.97
CA PHE A 314 -3.76 -11.29 -9.82
C PHE A 314 -3.70 -12.77 -10.21
N LEU A 315 -4.10 -13.66 -9.31
CA LEU A 315 -4.21 -15.10 -9.60
C LEU A 315 -5.29 -15.36 -10.65
N SER A 316 -6.46 -14.73 -10.52
CA SER A 316 -7.55 -14.83 -11.50
C SER A 316 -7.09 -14.30 -12.86
N ARG A 317 -6.46 -13.12 -12.87
CA ARG A 317 -5.92 -12.53 -14.09
C ARG A 317 -4.90 -13.46 -14.77
N TYR A 318 -3.95 -13.99 -14.01
CA TYR A 318 -2.96 -14.95 -14.51
C TYR A 318 -3.63 -16.17 -15.15
N TYR A 319 -4.65 -16.72 -14.48
CA TYR A 319 -5.42 -17.85 -15.02
C TYR A 319 -6.07 -17.54 -16.37
N TYR A 320 -6.62 -16.32 -16.55
CA TYR A 320 -7.21 -15.92 -17.82
C TYR A 320 -6.15 -15.63 -18.90
N ASP A 321 -5.01 -15.08 -18.54
CA ASP A 321 -3.92 -14.74 -19.47
C ASP A 321 -3.17 -15.98 -19.99
N LEU A 322 -3.30 -17.13 -19.34
CA LEU A 322 -2.73 -18.41 -19.80
C LEU A 322 -3.42 -18.88 -21.09
N ASN A 323 -2.67 -18.96 -22.19
CA ASN A 323 -3.13 -19.44 -23.49
C ASN A 323 -3.25 -20.98 -23.54
N PHE A 324 -3.72 -21.62 -22.48
CA PHE A 324 -3.98 -23.05 -22.42
C PHE A 324 -5.45 -23.38 -22.65
N THR A 325 -5.73 -24.59 -23.13
CA THR A 325 -7.10 -25.08 -23.20
C THR A 325 -7.70 -25.19 -21.80
N LEU A 326 -9.03 -25.10 -21.69
CA LEU A 326 -9.73 -25.25 -20.40
C LEU A 326 -9.40 -26.56 -19.70
N LEU A 327 -9.18 -27.65 -20.47
CA LEU A 327 -8.82 -28.96 -19.94
C LEU A 327 -7.44 -28.89 -19.24
N VAL A 328 -6.41 -28.36 -19.89
CA VAL A 328 -5.07 -28.21 -19.31
C VAL A 328 -5.09 -27.30 -18.08
N LYS A 329 -5.89 -26.20 -18.12
CA LYS A 329 -6.05 -25.33 -16.94
C LYS A 329 -6.64 -26.06 -15.74
N SER A 330 -7.65 -26.91 -15.98
CA SER A 330 -8.25 -27.70 -14.90
C SER A 330 -7.31 -28.77 -14.35
N GLU A 331 -6.52 -29.44 -15.20
CA GLU A 331 -5.51 -30.40 -14.78
C GLU A 331 -4.44 -29.76 -13.89
N ILE A 332 -3.93 -28.57 -14.26
CA ILE A 332 -2.97 -27.80 -13.46
C ILE A 332 -3.57 -27.43 -12.10
N LEU A 333 -4.84 -26.99 -12.05
CA LEU A 333 -5.51 -26.67 -10.78
C LEU A 333 -5.65 -27.89 -9.87
N ILE A 334 -6.04 -29.04 -10.42
CA ILE A 334 -6.14 -30.29 -9.65
C ILE A 334 -4.76 -30.70 -9.15
N ALA A 335 -3.74 -30.69 -10.00
CA ALA A 335 -2.38 -31.07 -9.63
C ALA A 335 -1.82 -30.18 -8.52
N THR A 336 -2.02 -28.85 -8.61
CA THR A 336 -1.60 -27.92 -7.57
C THR A 336 -2.37 -28.12 -6.28
N GLY A 337 -3.68 -28.38 -6.34
CA GLY A 337 -4.50 -28.71 -5.17
C GLY A 337 -4.03 -29.97 -4.44
N VAL A 338 -3.74 -31.04 -5.18
CA VAL A 338 -3.18 -32.27 -4.63
C VAL A 338 -1.81 -32.02 -3.99
N LEU A 339 -0.94 -31.24 -4.64
CA LEU A 339 0.38 -30.90 -4.11
C LEU A 339 0.24 -30.14 -2.76
N PHE A 340 -0.66 -29.17 -2.65
CA PHE A 340 -0.91 -28.47 -1.39
C PHE A 340 -1.45 -29.39 -0.28
N LEU A 341 -2.32 -30.33 -0.60
CA LEU A 341 -2.81 -31.33 0.37
C LEU A 341 -1.68 -32.23 0.86
N VAL A 342 -0.79 -32.67 -0.03
CA VAL A 342 0.38 -33.48 0.33
C VAL A 342 1.33 -32.68 1.23
N LEU A 343 1.63 -31.42 0.88
CA LEU A 343 2.46 -30.53 1.70
C LEU A 343 1.83 -30.30 3.08
N TYR A 344 0.53 -30.01 3.14
CA TYR A 344 -0.19 -29.85 4.39
C TYR A 344 -0.08 -31.10 5.28
N TYR A 345 -0.28 -32.29 4.70
CA TYR A 345 -0.16 -33.54 5.43
C TYR A 345 1.24 -33.77 6.02
N PHE A 346 2.31 -33.48 5.24
CA PHE A 346 3.69 -33.61 5.71
C PHE A 346 4.02 -32.61 6.83
N ILE A 347 3.60 -31.34 6.66
CA ILE A 347 3.83 -30.29 7.66
C ILE A 347 3.10 -30.64 8.96
N ASN A 348 1.80 -30.98 8.86
CA ASN A 348 1.00 -31.30 10.04
C ASN A 348 1.56 -32.54 10.79
N LYS A 349 1.95 -33.59 10.06
CA LYS A 349 2.55 -34.79 10.66
C LYS A 349 3.87 -34.44 11.37
N LYS A 350 4.69 -33.56 10.84
CA LYS A 350 5.99 -33.21 11.42
C LYS A 350 5.84 -32.32 12.66
N PHE A 351 5.00 -31.32 12.62
CA PHE A 351 4.85 -30.35 13.71
C PHE A 351 3.85 -30.78 14.78
N SER A 352 2.83 -31.57 14.44
CA SER A 352 1.89 -32.14 15.42
C SER A 352 2.50 -33.24 16.31
N THR A 353 3.68 -33.75 15.94
CA THR A 353 4.38 -34.77 16.77
C THR A 353 5.19 -34.09 17.89
N ASP A 354 5.57 -32.82 17.75
CA ASP A 354 6.34 -32.08 18.77
C ASP A 354 5.44 -31.45 19.88
N GLU A 355 4.10 -31.37 19.69
CA GLU A 355 3.16 -30.90 20.74
C GLU A 355 2.73 -32.01 21.73
N LYS A 356 3.14 -33.25 21.52
CA LYS A 356 2.79 -34.41 22.39
C LYS A 356 3.93 -34.87 23.31
N LEU A 357 4.99 -34.06 23.45
CA LEU A 357 6.06 -34.23 24.43
C LEU A 357 6.12 -33.04 25.37
#